data_98f9a2be4a5cfd967a8116a19b2ff4fe
#
_entry.id   98f9a2be4a5cfd967a8116a19b2ff4fe
#
_cell.length_a   1.000
_cell.length_b   1.000
_cell.length_c   1.000
_cell.angle_alpha   90.00
_cell.angle_beta   90.00
_cell.angle_gamma   90.00
#
_symmetry.space_group_name_H-M   'P 1'
#
loop_
_entity.id
_entity.type
_entity.pdbx_description
1 polymer ?
#
loop_
_entity_poly.entity_id
_entity_poly.type
_entity_poly.pdbx_seq_one_letter_code
_entity_poly.pdbx_strand_id
1 'polypeptide(L)'
;PGQNFVYVHLNRVIKKYDQDMILISGPGHGGNFFVANTYLEGTYSEVYPNIGEDMDGLKKLCKQFSFPGGISSHVAPETPGSINEGGELGYSLAHSFGAVFDNPDLVAACIVGDGESETGPLATSWQCNKFLNPKTDGAVLPILHLNGYKISNPTILARISHEELEHFFDGCGWKPYFVEGDEPMDMHRKMAAALDQAMDEIKAIQKNARENDDLTRPKWPMIVLRTPKGWTGPK
;
A
#
# COMPACT_ATOMS: atom_id res chain seq x y z
N PRO A 1 -9.85 -8.63 1.88
CA PRO A 1 -8.85 -9.71 1.99
C PRO A 1 -7.50 -9.37 1.36
N GLY A 2 -7.45 -8.82 0.10
CA GLY A 2 -6.18 -8.47 -0.55
C GLY A 2 -5.32 -7.49 0.23
N GLN A 3 -5.90 -6.53 0.92
CA GLN A 3 -5.17 -5.59 1.76
C GLN A 3 -4.57 -6.26 3.02
N ASN A 4 -5.29 -7.21 3.65
CA ASN A 4 -4.72 -8.04 4.73
C ASN A 4 -3.52 -8.84 4.26
N PHE A 5 -3.62 -9.41 3.06
CA PHE A 5 -2.53 -10.14 2.43
C PHE A 5 -1.28 -9.27 2.26
N VAL A 6 -1.45 -8.03 1.77
CA VAL A 6 -0.36 -7.06 1.66
C VAL A 6 0.22 -6.72 3.03
N TYR A 7 -0.63 -6.41 4.01
CA TYR A 7 -0.23 -6.06 5.37
C TYR A 7 0.71 -7.09 6.01
N VAL A 8 0.31 -8.36 5.97
CA VAL A 8 1.12 -9.45 6.54
C VAL A 8 2.48 -9.56 5.86
N HIS A 9 2.55 -9.37 4.55
CA HIS A 9 3.81 -9.41 3.81
C HIS A 9 4.69 -8.19 4.10
N LEU A 10 4.11 -7.00 4.30
CA LEU A 10 4.87 -5.82 4.71
C LEU A 10 5.46 -5.99 6.11
N ASN A 11 4.71 -6.56 7.08
CA ASN A 11 5.26 -6.90 8.39
C ASN A 11 6.44 -7.88 8.31
N ARG A 12 6.39 -8.84 7.39
CA ARG A 12 7.54 -9.73 7.10
C ARG A 12 8.75 -8.93 6.60
N VAL A 13 8.52 -7.99 5.70
CA VAL A 13 9.58 -7.13 5.14
C VAL A 13 10.19 -6.23 6.21
N ILE A 14 9.36 -5.56 7.02
CA ILE A 14 9.81 -4.72 8.13
C ILE A 14 10.76 -5.52 9.03
N LYS A 15 10.35 -6.72 9.46
CA LYS A 15 11.17 -7.58 10.33
C LYS A 15 12.42 -8.11 9.63
N LYS A 16 12.36 -8.44 8.35
CA LYS A 16 13.49 -8.99 7.61
C LYS A 16 14.61 -7.98 7.39
N TYR A 17 14.23 -6.75 7.07
CA TYR A 17 15.16 -5.70 6.65
C TYR A 17 15.44 -4.65 7.75
N ASP A 18 14.80 -4.76 8.91
CA ASP A 18 14.78 -3.73 9.96
C ASP A 18 14.45 -2.36 9.36
N GLN A 19 13.33 -2.33 8.61
CA GLN A 19 12.98 -1.20 7.75
C GLN A 19 11.96 -0.28 8.42
N ASP A 20 12.27 0.99 8.50
CA ASP A 20 11.30 2.03 8.79
C ASP A 20 10.28 2.11 7.65
N MET A 21 9.04 1.78 7.95
CA MET A 21 7.99 1.70 6.94
C MET A 21 6.66 2.23 7.47
N ILE A 22 5.95 2.97 6.64
CA ILE A 22 4.54 3.31 6.85
C ILE A 22 3.69 2.69 5.75
N LEU A 23 2.46 2.35 6.09
CA LEU A 23 1.47 1.85 5.14
C LEU A 23 0.40 2.90 4.90
N ILE A 24 0.20 3.25 3.64
CA ILE A 24 -0.87 4.13 3.17
C ILE A 24 -1.84 3.31 2.34
N SER A 25 -3.12 3.37 2.69
CA SER A 25 -4.16 2.65 1.97
C SER A 25 -5.07 3.62 1.23
N GLY A 26 -5.03 3.58 -0.09
CA GLY A 26 -5.87 4.37 -0.97
C GLY A 26 -7.32 3.89 -1.04
N PRO A 27 -7.59 2.57 -1.15
CA PRO A 27 -8.98 2.09 -1.16
C PRO A 27 -9.67 2.28 0.20
N GLY A 28 -10.17 3.49 0.45
CA GLY A 28 -10.71 3.91 1.74
C GLY A 28 -11.78 2.99 2.30
N HIS A 29 -12.68 2.49 1.44
CA HIS A 29 -13.71 1.51 1.83
C HIS A 29 -13.17 0.19 2.38
N GLY A 30 -11.88 -0.06 2.22
CA GLY A 30 -11.18 -1.21 2.82
C GLY A 30 -10.65 -0.96 4.24
N GLY A 31 -10.85 0.20 4.84
CA GLY A 31 -10.27 0.63 6.12
C GLY A 31 -10.37 -0.36 7.27
N ASN A 32 -11.39 -1.22 7.25
CA ASN A 32 -11.56 -2.28 8.25
C ASN A 32 -10.36 -3.22 8.38
N PHE A 33 -9.60 -3.44 7.28
CA PHE A 33 -8.41 -4.27 7.38
C PHE A 33 -7.37 -3.63 8.29
N PHE A 34 -7.23 -2.32 8.20
CA PHE A 34 -6.24 -1.56 8.99
C PHE A 34 -6.59 -1.64 10.47
N VAL A 35 -7.84 -1.29 10.82
CA VAL A 35 -8.36 -1.40 12.20
C VAL A 35 -8.22 -2.81 12.75
N ALA A 36 -8.60 -3.82 11.96
CA ALA A 36 -8.53 -5.21 12.40
C ALA A 36 -7.08 -5.67 12.68
N ASN A 37 -6.13 -5.31 11.81
CA ASN A 37 -4.74 -5.71 12.01
C ASN A 37 -4.09 -4.96 13.17
N THR A 38 -4.30 -3.65 13.30
CA THR A 38 -3.77 -2.87 14.44
C THR A 38 -4.35 -3.32 15.77
N TYR A 39 -5.61 -3.75 15.80
CA TYR A 39 -6.20 -4.36 16.98
C TYR A 39 -5.58 -5.73 17.31
N LEU A 40 -5.40 -6.59 16.30
CA LEU A 40 -4.82 -7.94 16.50
C LEU A 40 -3.36 -7.92 16.93
N GLU A 41 -2.61 -6.89 16.60
CA GLU A 41 -1.22 -6.72 17.02
C GLU A 41 -1.06 -5.90 18.31
N GLY A 42 -2.15 -5.45 18.92
CA GLY A 42 -2.16 -4.72 20.19
C GLY A 42 -2.03 -3.20 20.08
N THR A 43 -1.49 -2.67 18.97
CA THR A 43 -1.25 -1.22 18.79
C THR A 43 -2.53 -0.38 18.98
N TYR A 44 -3.67 -0.90 18.55
CA TYR A 44 -4.94 -0.20 18.72
C TYR A 44 -5.27 0.01 20.20
N SER A 45 -5.08 -1.02 21.03
CA SER A 45 -5.36 -0.98 22.46
C SER A 45 -4.34 -0.14 23.25
N GLU A 46 -3.10 0.00 22.74
CA GLU A 46 -2.11 0.92 23.32
C GLU A 46 -2.57 2.39 23.19
N VAL A 47 -3.13 2.75 22.03
CA VAL A 47 -3.62 4.12 21.78
C VAL A 47 -5.00 4.36 22.40
N TYR A 48 -5.85 3.34 22.41
CA TYR A 48 -7.21 3.38 22.95
C TYR A 48 -7.40 2.35 24.07
N PRO A 49 -6.90 2.61 25.29
CA PRO A 49 -6.89 1.62 26.39
C PRO A 49 -8.28 1.15 26.86
N ASN A 50 -9.33 1.88 26.52
CA ASN A 50 -10.72 1.47 26.77
C ASN A 50 -11.21 0.35 25.86
N ILE A 51 -10.43 0.01 24.82
CA ILE A 51 -10.66 -1.09 23.91
C ILE A 51 -9.58 -2.14 24.17
N GLY A 52 -9.81 -3.02 25.15
CA GLY A 52 -8.87 -4.06 25.55
C GLY A 52 -8.77 -5.20 24.53
N GLU A 53 -7.68 -5.97 24.63
CA GLU A 53 -7.44 -7.17 23.79
C GLU A 53 -8.19 -8.39 24.35
N ASP A 54 -9.48 -8.23 24.61
CA ASP A 54 -10.37 -9.25 25.14
C ASP A 54 -11.72 -9.25 24.43
N MET A 55 -12.61 -10.17 24.81
CA MET A 55 -13.92 -10.29 24.19
C MET A 55 -14.80 -9.05 24.38
N ASP A 56 -14.64 -8.33 25.47
CA ASP A 56 -15.41 -7.11 25.73
C ASP A 56 -14.86 -5.93 24.94
N GLY A 57 -13.53 -5.82 24.82
CA GLY A 57 -12.85 -4.88 23.94
C GLY A 57 -13.24 -5.11 22.47
N LEU A 58 -13.22 -6.34 22.00
CA LEU A 58 -13.63 -6.69 20.64
C LEU A 58 -15.09 -6.33 20.37
N LYS A 59 -16.00 -6.59 21.32
CA LYS A 59 -17.40 -6.18 21.20
C LYS A 59 -17.55 -4.66 21.13
N LYS A 60 -16.77 -3.92 21.94
CA LYS A 60 -16.77 -2.46 21.89
C LYS A 60 -16.22 -1.96 20.55
N LEU A 61 -15.12 -2.52 20.07
CA LEU A 61 -14.54 -2.21 18.77
C LEU A 61 -15.57 -2.38 17.64
N CYS A 62 -16.25 -3.54 17.58
CA CYS A 62 -17.26 -3.80 16.57
C CYS A 62 -18.47 -2.84 16.66
N LYS A 63 -18.89 -2.46 17.87
CA LYS A 63 -20.00 -1.53 18.07
C LYS A 63 -19.68 -0.10 17.63
N GLN A 64 -18.40 0.27 17.60
CA GLN A 64 -17.97 1.61 17.20
C GLN A 64 -17.94 1.82 15.69
N PHE A 65 -18.02 0.75 14.92
CA PHE A 65 -17.93 0.84 13.47
C PHE A 65 -18.99 1.76 12.87
N SER A 66 -18.56 2.75 12.13
CA SER A 66 -19.42 3.75 11.47
C SER A 66 -20.38 4.50 12.42
N PHE A 67 -20.02 4.61 13.70
CA PHE A 67 -20.77 5.33 14.71
C PHE A 67 -20.11 6.67 15.04
N PRO A 68 -20.85 7.73 15.33
CA PRO A 68 -20.27 9.04 15.69
C PRO A 68 -19.27 8.95 16.84
N GLY A 69 -18.05 9.44 16.62
CA GLY A 69 -16.96 9.36 17.60
C GLY A 69 -16.30 7.98 17.72
N GLY A 70 -16.69 7.03 16.90
CA GLY A 70 -16.11 5.70 16.83
C GLY A 70 -15.20 5.50 15.61
N ILE A 71 -15.19 4.26 15.11
CA ILE A 71 -14.35 3.88 13.96
C ILE A 71 -15.00 4.35 12.66
N SER A 72 -14.24 5.05 11.82
CA SER A 72 -14.68 5.41 10.47
C SER A 72 -14.94 4.16 9.61
N SER A 73 -15.93 4.25 8.72
CA SER A 73 -16.18 3.21 7.70
C SER A 73 -15.09 3.12 6.64
N HIS A 74 -14.27 4.15 6.51
CA HIS A 74 -13.16 4.26 5.58
C HIS A 74 -11.83 4.41 6.33
N VAL A 75 -10.72 4.27 5.62
CA VAL A 75 -9.40 4.57 6.17
C VAL A 75 -9.40 5.98 6.74
N ALA A 76 -8.92 6.14 7.97
CA ALA A 76 -8.88 7.41 8.66
C ALA A 76 -7.66 7.52 9.59
N PRO A 77 -7.14 8.75 9.81
CA PRO A 77 -5.96 8.97 10.65
C PRO A 77 -6.15 8.58 12.12
N GLU A 78 -7.39 8.45 12.58
CA GLU A 78 -7.72 7.97 13.93
C GLU A 78 -7.33 6.51 14.15
N THR A 79 -7.16 5.73 13.06
CA THR A 79 -6.61 4.37 13.18
C THR A 79 -5.10 4.48 13.39
N PRO A 80 -4.54 3.89 14.47
CA PRO A 80 -3.11 3.95 14.74
C PRO A 80 -2.27 3.52 13.54
N GLY A 81 -1.25 4.32 13.20
CA GLY A 81 -0.37 4.08 12.05
C GLY A 81 -0.91 4.55 10.70
N SER A 82 -2.14 5.03 10.61
CA SER A 82 -2.69 5.62 9.39
C SER A 82 -2.44 7.13 9.38
N ILE A 83 -1.98 7.64 8.23
CA ILE A 83 -1.85 9.08 7.97
C ILE A 83 -2.77 9.56 6.85
N ASN A 84 -3.53 8.64 6.25
CA ASN A 84 -4.37 8.90 5.10
C ASN A 84 -5.84 8.91 5.49
N GLU A 85 -6.59 9.83 4.90
CA GLU A 85 -8.04 9.86 4.91
C GLU A 85 -8.54 9.27 3.58
N GLY A 86 -9.27 8.16 3.65
CA GLY A 86 -9.65 7.37 2.48
C GLY A 86 -11.05 7.64 1.94
N GLY A 87 -11.77 8.61 2.46
CA GLY A 87 -13.10 9.00 1.97
C GLY A 87 -13.05 9.63 0.58
N GLU A 88 -11.98 10.39 0.31
CA GLU A 88 -11.70 10.93 -1.02
C GLU A 88 -10.60 10.12 -1.71
N LEU A 89 -10.94 9.50 -2.84
CA LEU A 89 -9.98 8.69 -3.60
C LEU A 89 -9.02 9.57 -4.41
N GLY A 90 -7.78 9.10 -4.53
CA GLY A 90 -6.80 9.67 -5.47
C GLY A 90 -5.61 10.36 -4.83
N TYR A 91 -5.57 10.52 -3.52
CA TYR A 91 -4.50 11.27 -2.85
C TYR A 91 -3.45 10.37 -2.18
N SER A 92 -3.69 9.07 -2.05
CA SER A 92 -2.84 8.13 -1.31
C SER A 92 -1.39 8.15 -1.79
N LEU A 93 -1.18 8.14 -3.09
CA LEU A 93 0.16 8.13 -3.66
C LEU A 93 0.87 9.47 -3.46
N ALA A 94 0.16 10.60 -3.59
CA ALA A 94 0.71 11.93 -3.30
C ALA A 94 1.09 12.07 -1.81
N HIS A 95 0.26 11.59 -0.89
CA HIS A 95 0.57 11.54 0.54
C HIS A 95 1.82 10.69 0.83
N SER A 96 1.98 9.58 0.11
CA SER A 96 3.15 8.72 0.24
C SER A 96 4.44 9.44 -0.17
N PHE A 97 4.41 10.22 -1.25
CA PHE A 97 5.54 11.04 -1.64
C PHE A 97 5.84 12.15 -0.62
N GLY A 98 4.79 12.82 -0.12
CA GLY A 98 4.96 13.84 0.92
C GLY A 98 5.60 13.29 2.19
N ALA A 99 5.27 12.06 2.57
CA ALA A 99 5.82 11.44 3.78
C ALA A 99 7.31 11.09 3.68
N VAL A 100 7.82 10.80 2.49
CA VAL A 100 9.20 10.36 2.28
C VAL A 100 10.17 11.49 1.93
N PHE A 101 9.69 12.69 1.62
CA PHE A 101 10.59 13.84 1.43
C PHE A 101 11.37 14.13 2.70
N ASP A 102 12.69 14.33 2.57
CA ASP A 102 13.63 14.55 3.68
C ASP A 102 13.66 13.45 4.75
N ASN A 103 13.11 12.26 4.44
CA ASN A 103 13.12 11.07 5.31
C ASN A 103 13.86 9.92 4.62
N PRO A 104 15.19 9.95 4.56
CA PRO A 104 15.98 9.06 3.70
C PRO A 104 15.82 7.56 4.00
N ASP A 105 15.47 7.20 5.23
CA ASP A 105 15.39 5.79 5.64
C ASP A 105 13.95 5.23 5.60
N LEU A 106 12.97 6.12 5.38
CA LEU A 106 11.57 5.74 5.34
C LEU A 106 11.17 5.12 3.99
N VAL A 107 10.45 4.02 4.03
CA VAL A 107 9.70 3.49 2.88
C VAL A 107 8.21 3.66 3.12
N ALA A 108 7.53 4.38 2.25
CA ALA A 108 6.07 4.46 2.24
C ALA A 108 5.50 3.41 1.30
N ALA A 109 4.96 2.33 1.84
CA ALA A 109 4.20 1.36 1.07
C ALA A 109 2.78 1.90 0.83
N CYS A 110 2.38 2.01 -0.43
CA CYS A 110 1.10 2.60 -0.80
C CYS A 110 0.23 1.59 -1.56
N ILE A 111 -0.85 1.12 -0.94
CA ILE A 111 -1.86 0.34 -1.65
C ILE A 111 -2.71 1.30 -2.47
N VAL A 112 -2.71 1.12 -3.78
CA VAL A 112 -3.54 1.87 -4.72
C VAL A 112 -4.62 0.96 -5.28
N GLY A 113 -5.88 1.36 -5.17
CA GLY A 113 -6.98 0.65 -5.83
C GLY A 113 -7.00 0.95 -7.34
N ASP A 114 -7.37 -0.04 -8.14
CA ASP A 114 -7.48 0.13 -9.58
C ASP A 114 -8.56 1.15 -9.99
N GLY A 115 -9.68 1.20 -9.26
CA GLY A 115 -10.68 2.24 -9.43
C GLY A 115 -10.20 3.62 -8.99
N GLU A 116 -9.41 3.68 -7.92
CA GLU A 116 -8.75 4.91 -7.45
C GLU A 116 -7.75 5.44 -8.48
N SER A 117 -7.03 4.55 -9.15
CA SER A 117 -6.01 4.93 -10.13
C SER A 117 -6.57 5.67 -11.36
N GLU A 118 -7.88 5.64 -11.56
CA GLU A 118 -8.57 6.41 -12.61
C GLU A 118 -8.94 7.84 -12.20
N THR A 119 -8.77 8.21 -10.94
CA THR A 119 -9.00 9.57 -10.47
C THR A 119 -7.91 10.51 -10.99
N GLY A 120 -8.27 11.76 -11.27
CA GLY A 120 -7.31 12.75 -11.79
C GLY A 120 -6.07 12.92 -10.91
N PRO A 121 -6.21 13.12 -9.59
CA PRO A 121 -5.06 13.26 -8.70
C PRO A 121 -4.14 12.05 -8.71
N LEU A 122 -4.67 10.82 -8.69
CA LEU A 122 -3.82 9.64 -8.67
C LEU A 122 -3.17 9.36 -10.03
N ALA A 123 -3.90 9.55 -11.12
CA ALA A 123 -3.36 9.38 -12.47
C ALA A 123 -2.13 10.27 -12.72
N THR A 124 -2.13 11.49 -12.17
CA THR A 124 -0.95 12.39 -12.24
C THR A 124 0.13 12.00 -11.25
N SER A 125 -0.23 11.46 -10.08
CA SER A 125 0.71 11.09 -9.03
C SER A 125 1.64 9.93 -9.39
N TRP A 126 1.30 9.11 -10.39
CA TRP A 126 2.22 8.08 -10.92
C TRP A 126 3.56 8.66 -11.38
N GLN A 127 3.62 9.93 -11.71
CA GLN A 127 4.84 10.60 -12.15
C GLN A 127 5.64 11.28 -11.03
N CYS A 128 5.10 11.31 -9.80
CA CYS A 128 5.74 12.02 -8.68
C CYS A 128 7.08 11.40 -8.23
N ASN A 129 7.38 10.16 -8.62
CA ASN A 129 8.70 9.56 -8.42
C ASN A 129 9.85 10.41 -9.04
N LYS A 130 9.53 11.29 -9.98
CA LYS A 130 10.48 12.20 -10.63
C LYS A 130 10.95 13.34 -9.71
N PHE A 131 10.25 13.57 -8.59
CA PHE A 131 10.64 14.54 -7.58
C PHE A 131 11.53 13.94 -6.49
N LEU A 132 11.59 12.61 -6.37
CA LEU A 132 12.43 11.97 -5.36
C LEU A 132 13.91 12.10 -5.66
N ASN A 133 14.66 12.53 -4.66
CA ASN A 133 16.12 12.46 -4.65
C ASN A 133 16.55 11.24 -3.83
N PRO A 134 17.08 10.18 -4.44
CA PRO A 134 17.42 8.96 -3.72
C PRO A 134 18.54 9.12 -2.68
N LYS A 135 19.21 10.28 -2.67
CA LYS A 135 20.24 10.62 -1.70
C LYS A 135 19.66 11.13 -0.39
N THR A 136 18.64 11.98 -0.45
CA THR A 136 18.09 12.71 0.70
C THR A 136 16.68 12.27 1.09
N ASP A 137 15.96 11.65 0.18
CA ASP A 137 14.59 11.23 0.40
C ASP A 137 14.49 9.72 0.63
N GLY A 138 13.38 9.32 1.20
CA GLY A 138 13.00 7.92 1.31
C GLY A 138 12.54 7.33 -0.03
N ALA A 139 11.77 6.27 0.04
CA ALA A 139 11.22 5.61 -1.16
C ALA A 139 9.71 5.39 -1.02
N VAL A 140 9.01 5.44 -2.14
CA VAL A 140 7.62 5.03 -2.24
C VAL A 140 7.56 3.67 -2.94
N LEU A 141 6.86 2.70 -2.35
CA LEU A 141 6.59 1.40 -2.94
C LEU A 141 5.08 1.29 -3.24
N PRO A 142 4.64 1.62 -4.45
CA PRO A 142 3.25 1.43 -4.83
C PRO A 142 2.91 -0.05 -4.99
N ILE A 143 1.74 -0.43 -4.50
CA ILE A 143 1.16 -1.76 -4.68
C ILE A 143 -0.22 -1.56 -5.30
N LEU A 144 -0.29 -1.65 -6.62
CA LEU A 144 -1.56 -1.56 -7.34
C LEU A 144 -2.38 -2.83 -7.09
N HIS A 145 -3.48 -2.71 -6.36
CA HIS A 145 -4.42 -3.80 -6.15
C HIS A 145 -5.42 -3.85 -7.32
N LEU A 146 -5.06 -4.59 -8.35
CA LEU A 146 -5.81 -4.73 -9.60
C LEU A 146 -6.78 -5.90 -9.49
N ASN A 147 -7.98 -5.66 -8.94
CA ASN A 147 -9.05 -6.65 -8.87
C ASN A 147 -10.03 -6.57 -10.06
N GLY A 148 -9.86 -5.59 -10.92
CA GLY A 148 -10.57 -5.45 -12.18
C GLY A 148 -11.87 -4.66 -12.12
N TYR A 149 -12.33 -4.27 -10.94
CA TYR A 149 -13.64 -3.63 -10.79
C TYR A 149 -13.61 -2.46 -9.82
N LYS A 150 -14.41 -1.42 -10.13
CA LYS A 150 -14.91 -0.43 -9.17
C LYS A 150 -15.95 -1.11 -8.26
N ILE A 151 -17.14 -0.56 -8.10
CA ILE A 151 -18.22 -1.27 -7.38
C ILE A 151 -18.73 -2.44 -8.24
N SER A 152 -19.20 -2.14 -9.46
CA SER A 152 -19.76 -3.13 -10.41
C SER A 152 -19.21 -3.01 -11.83
N ASN A 153 -18.53 -1.90 -12.15
CA ASN A 153 -17.99 -1.67 -13.47
C ASN A 153 -16.50 -2.01 -13.55
N PRO A 154 -16.04 -2.61 -14.67
CA PRO A 154 -14.61 -2.84 -14.90
C PRO A 154 -13.82 -1.54 -14.88
N THR A 155 -12.57 -1.64 -14.39
CA THR A 155 -11.62 -0.53 -14.42
C THR A 155 -10.89 -0.44 -15.75
N ILE A 156 -10.32 0.71 -16.06
CA ILE A 156 -9.53 0.91 -17.30
C ILE A 156 -8.32 -0.02 -17.29
N LEU A 157 -7.58 -0.08 -16.19
CA LEU A 157 -6.37 -0.92 -16.08
C LEU A 157 -6.66 -2.41 -16.19
N ALA A 158 -7.91 -2.86 -15.94
CA ALA A 158 -8.31 -4.24 -16.16
C ALA A 158 -8.62 -4.58 -17.62
N ARG A 159 -8.77 -3.56 -18.46
CA ARG A 159 -9.12 -3.71 -19.90
C ARG A 159 -7.92 -3.71 -20.83
N ILE A 160 -6.76 -3.35 -20.32
CA ILE A 160 -5.51 -3.33 -21.09
C ILE A 160 -4.73 -4.62 -20.88
N SER A 161 -3.87 -4.96 -21.82
CA SER A 161 -3.04 -6.16 -21.76
C SER A 161 -1.97 -6.02 -20.68
N HIS A 162 -1.34 -7.15 -20.32
CA HIS A 162 -0.19 -7.16 -19.42
C HIS A 162 0.96 -6.28 -19.97
N GLU A 163 1.25 -6.41 -21.25
CA GLU A 163 2.29 -5.64 -21.93
C GLU A 163 2.01 -4.14 -21.95
N GLU A 164 0.76 -3.74 -22.24
CA GLU A 164 0.36 -2.32 -22.17
C GLU A 164 0.50 -1.76 -20.77
N LEU A 165 0.13 -2.54 -19.75
CA LEU A 165 0.25 -2.13 -18.34
C LEU A 165 1.71 -1.97 -17.94
N GLU A 166 2.59 -2.87 -18.38
CA GLU A 166 4.04 -2.78 -18.18
C GLU A 166 4.60 -1.51 -18.83
N HIS A 167 4.28 -1.26 -20.09
CA HIS A 167 4.72 -0.06 -20.80
C HIS A 167 4.18 1.23 -20.17
N PHE A 168 2.94 1.23 -19.69
CA PHE A 168 2.36 2.38 -19.01
C PHE A 168 3.16 2.75 -17.75
N PHE A 169 3.45 1.79 -16.90
CA PHE A 169 4.20 2.04 -15.68
C PHE A 169 5.68 2.34 -15.95
N ASP A 170 6.28 1.67 -16.94
CA ASP A 170 7.64 1.97 -17.37
C ASP A 170 7.77 3.42 -17.83
N GLY A 171 6.83 3.91 -18.63
CA GLY A 171 6.77 5.32 -19.06
C GLY A 171 6.59 6.31 -17.91
N CYS A 172 5.91 5.91 -16.84
CA CYS A 172 5.80 6.68 -15.62
C CYS A 172 7.09 6.67 -14.75
N GLY A 173 8.05 5.81 -15.05
CA GLY A 173 9.31 5.69 -14.30
C GLY A 173 9.27 4.60 -13.23
N TRP A 174 8.41 3.62 -13.39
CA TRP A 174 8.30 2.45 -12.52
C TRP A 174 8.80 1.19 -13.20
N LYS A 175 9.24 0.22 -12.39
CA LYS A 175 9.52 -1.15 -12.78
C LYS A 175 8.49 -2.06 -12.11
N PRO A 176 7.45 -2.48 -12.83
CA PRO A 176 6.39 -3.27 -12.23
C PRO A 176 6.81 -4.73 -12.04
N TYR A 177 6.50 -5.27 -10.86
CA TYR A 177 6.55 -6.70 -10.53
C TYR A 177 5.14 -7.23 -10.43
N PHE A 178 4.82 -8.22 -11.26
CA PHE A 178 3.47 -8.77 -11.31
C PHE A 178 3.33 -9.96 -10.36
N VAL A 179 2.35 -9.86 -9.47
CA VAL A 179 1.92 -10.92 -8.57
C VAL A 179 0.48 -11.26 -8.93
N GLU A 180 0.29 -12.31 -9.74
CA GLU A 180 -0.99 -12.62 -10.38
C GLU A 180 -1.43 -14.04 -10.06
N GLY A 181 -2.73 -14.22 -9.79
CA GLY A 181 -3.35 -15.52 -9.55
C GLY A 181 -4.47 -15.47 -8.51
N ASP A 182 -4.88 -16.65 -8.08
CA ASP A 182 -5.97 -16.88 -7.14
C ASP A 182 -5.70 -18.01 -6.13
N GLU A 183 -4.66 -18.82 -6.34
CA GLU A 183 -4.26 -19.87 -5.40
C GLU A 183 -3.47 -19.22 -4.23
N PRO A 184 -3.97 -19.27 -2.98
CA PRO A 184 -3.39 -18.48 -1.89
C PRO A 184 -1.91 -18.77 -1.61
N MET A 185 -1.49 -20.02 -1.57
CA MET A 185 -0.11 -20.35 -1.23
C MET A 185 0.88 -19.99 -2.33
N ASP A 186 0.47 -20.07 -3.59
CA ASP A 186 1.26 -19.60 -4.72
C ASP A 186 1.40 -18.09 -4.69
N MET A 187 0.31 -17.39 -4.40
CA MET A 187 0.32 -15.93 -4.25
C MET A 187 1.23 -15.47 -3.11
N HIS A 188 1.25 -16.19 -1.98
CA HIS A 188 2.18 -15.90 -0.89
C HIS A 188 3.64 -16.03 -1.31
N ARG A 189 3.99 -17.06 -2.08
CA ARG A 189 5.36 -17.24 -2.60
C ARG A 189 5.75 -16.13 -3.57
N LYS A 190 4.87 -15.81 -4.52
CA LYS A 190 5.08 -14.73 -5.51
C LYS A 190 5.25 -13.38 -4.82
N MET A 191 4.37 -13.05 -3.88
CA MET A 191 4.41 -11.78 -3.17
C MET A 191 5.68 -11.65 -2.31
N ALA A 192 6.08 -12.72 -1.65
CA ALA A 192 7.31 -12.72 -0.87
C ALA A 192 8.53 -12.44 -1.76
N ALA A 193 8.63 -13.10 -2.91
CA ALA A 193 9.73 -12.90 -3.86
C ALA A 193 9.71 -11.48 -4.45
N ALA A 194 8.55 -10.99 -4.88
CA ALA A 194 8.41 -9.65 -5.48
C ALA A 194 8.77 -8.53 -4.48
N LEU A 195 8.31 -8.65 -3.23
CA LEU A 195 8.65 -7.67 -2.19
C LEU A 195 10.13 -7.71 -1.81
N ASP A 196 10.73 -8.89 -1.71
CA ASP A 196 12.16 -9.00 -1.43
C ASP A 196 12.96 -8.34 -2.55
N GLN A 197 12.65 -8.62 -3.80
CA GLN A 197 13.32 -8.00 -4.94
C GLN A 197 13.11 -6.48 -4.99
N ALA A 198 11.89 -6.00 -4.73
CA ALA A 198 11.61 -4.57 -4.69
C ALA A 198 12.42 -3.87 -3.58
N MET A 199 12.51 -4.46 -2.39
CA MET A 199 13.29 -3.90 -1.29
C MET A 199 14.80 -3.89 -1.59
N ASP A 200 15.32 -4.97 -2.16
CA ASP A 200 16.73 -5.04 -2.54
C ASP A 200 17.07 -3.96 -3.59
N GLU A 201 16.18 -3.71 -4.56
CA GLU A 201 16.34 -2.64 -5.55
C GLU A 201 16.25 -1.24 -4.94
N ILE A 202 15.28 -0.97 -4.07
CA ILE A 202 15.20 0.31 -3.36
C ILE A 202 16.51 0.59 -2.62
N LYS A 203 17.00 -0.39 -1.85
CA LYS A 203 18.27 -0.26 -1.11
C LYS A 203 19.46 -0.05 -2.03
N ALA A 204 19.51 -0.74 -3.17
CA ALA A 204 20.57 -0.58 -4.14
C ALA A 204 20.56 0.82 -4.78
N ILE A 205 19.39 1.35 -5.15
CA ILE A 205 19.21 2.71 -5.68
C ILE A 205 19.71 3.75 -4.67
N GLN A 206 19.23 3.67 -3.44
CA GLN A 206 19.58 4.61 -2.37
C GLN A 206 21.09 4.53 -2.03
N LYS A 207 21.61 3.32 -1.91
CA LYS A 207 23.03 3.10 -1.64
C LYS A 207 23.91 3.71 -2.75
N ASN A 208 23.59 3.44 -4.01
CA ASN A 208 24.34 3.98 -5.14
C ASN A 208 24.33 5.51 -5.16
N ALA A 209 23.17 6.13 -4.91
CA ALA A 209 23.05 7.57 -4.83
C ALA A 209 23.86 8.18 -3.69
N ARG A 210 23.88 7.54 -2.52
CA ARG A 210 24.54 8.05 -1.32
C ARG A 210 26.05 7.84 -1.32
N GLU A 211 26.52 6.66 -1.79
CA GLU A 211 27.94 6.30 -1.77
C GLU A 211 28.70 6.78 -3.01
N ASN A 212 28.05 6.78 -4.18
CA ASN A 212 28.69 7.10 -5.46
C ASN A 212 28.24 8.45 -6.03
N ASP A 213 27.39 9.19 -5.33
CA ASP A 213 26.81 10.46 -5.78
C ASP A 213 26.10 10.35 -7.15
N ASP A 214 25.54 9.16 -7.43
CA ASP A 214 24.80 8.90 -8.66
C ASP A 214 23.38 9.44 -8.53
N LEU A 215 23.14 10.58 -9.13
CA LEU A 215 21.83 11.24 -9.18
C LEU A 215 21.07 10.93 -10.48
N THR A 216 21.49 9.94 -11.23
CA THR A 216 20.74 9.46 -12.40
C THR A 216 19.36 9.00 -11.92
N ARG A 217 18.32 9.51 -12.59
CA ARG A 217 16.92 9.18 -12.21
C ARG A 217 16.68 7.68 -12.34
N PRO A 218 16.40 6.98 -11.23
CA PRO A 218 16.16 5.55 -11.28
C PRO A 218 14.74 5.24 -11.78
N LYS A 219 14.53 4.00 -12.22
CA LYS A 219 13.20 3.38 -12.25
C LYS A 219 12.96 2.71 -10.91
N TRP A 220 11.97 3.21 -10.18
CA TRP A 220 11.63 2.66 -8.89
C TRP A 220 10.77 1.40 -9.03
N PRO A 221 10.96 0.38 -8.18
CA PRO A 221 10.10 -0.80 -8.20
C PRO A 221 8.67 -0.47 -7.75
N MET A 222 7.70 -1.19 -8.30
CA MET A 222 6.33 -1.23 -7.84
C MET A 222 5.77 -2.65 -7.99
N ILE A 223 4.65 -2.94 -7.31
CA ILE A 223 3.99 -4.24 -7.41
C ILE A 223 2.61 -4.06 -8.06
N VAL A 224 2.29 -4.93 -9.00
CA VAL A 224 0.92 -5.10 -9.53
C VAL A 224 0.36 -6.40 -8.96
N LEU A 225 -0.50 -6.27 -7.96
CA LEU A 225 -1.20 -7.40 -7.34
C LEU A 225 -2.53 -7.63 -8.07
N ARG A 226 -2.57 -8.62 -8.94
CA ARG A 226 -3.76 -8.96 -9.73
C ARG A 226 -4.45 -10.20 -9.16
N THR A 227 -5.64 -10.00 -8.62
CA THR A 227 -6.46 -11.06 -8.02
C THR A 227 -7.91 -10.91 -8.45
N PRO A 228 -8.72 -11.98 -8.42
CA PRO A 228 -10.17 -11.84 -8.55
C PRO A 228 -10.74 -10.92 -7.48
N LYS A 229 -11.77 -10.14 -7.83
CA LYS A 229 -12.48 -9.33 -6.84
C LYS A 229 -13.10 -10.23 -5.77
N GLY A 230 -12.91 -9.84 -4.49
CA GLY A 230 -13.38 -10.64 -3.36
C GLY A 230 -12.51 -11.87 -3.04
N TRP A 231 -11.34 -11.98 -3.65
CA TRP A 231 -10.40 -13.08 -3.42
C TRP A 231 -10.21 -13.37 -1.91
N THR A 232 -10.29 -14.64 -1.53
CA THR A 232 -10.28 -15.16 -0.15
C THR A 232 -11.40 -14.66 0.78
N GLY A 233 -12.31 -13.84 0.28
CA GLY A 233 -13.50 -13.41 1.03
C GLY A 233 -14.63 -14.45 0.99
N PRO A 234 -15.66 -14.27 1.80
CA PRO A 234 -16.86 -15.10 1.71
C PRO A 234 -17.51 -14.94 0.33
N LYS A 235 -18.00 -16.07 -0.21
CA LYS A 235 -18.74 -16.13 -1.47
C LYS A 235 -20.22 -15.88 -1.23
#